data_06b7ff6e9a68c3f8084f9a9e475a879e
#
_entry.id   06b7ff6e9a68c3f8084f9a9e475a879e
#
_cell.length_a   1.000
_cell.length_b   1.000
_cell.length_c   1.000
_cell.angle_alpha   90.00
_cell.angle_beta   90.00
_cell.angle_gamma   90.00
#
_symmetry.space_group_name_H-M   'P 1'
#
loop_
_entity.id
_entity.type
_entity.pdbx_description
1 polymer ?
#
loop_
_entity_poly.entity_id
_entity_poly.type
_entity_poly.pdbx_seq_one_letter_code
_entity_poly.pdbx_strand_id
1 'polypeptide(L)' 'MGEIIMNMAYCDYIAYTILQPALEKDRIGEGIVKSVGKVNMDLEPEEGYMVSTSKWVDVVDVNGKTYRVTVEEID' A
#
# COMPACT_ATOMS: atom_id res chain seq x y z
N MET A 1 16.25 12.61 17.77
CA MET A 1 15.77 12.69 16.91
C MET A 1 14.74 11.81 16.52
N GLY A 2 14.46 11.09 16.08
CA GLY A 2 13.39 10.33 15.60
C GLY A 2 12.30 10.02 16.56
N GLU A 3 12.36 10.61 17.71
CA GLU A 3 11.34 10.30 18.70
C GLU A 3 9.98 10.67 18.25
N ILE A 4 9.87 11.74 17.52
CA ILE A 4 8.56 12.17 17.06
C ILE A 4 7.90 11.12 16.22
N ILE A 5 8.71 10.32 15.56
CA ILE A 5 8.18 9.35 14.64
C ILE A 5 7.64 8.14 15.35
N MET A 6 7.95 8.00 16.62
CA MET A 6 7.55 6.80 17.34
C MET A 6 6.06 6.60 17.40
N ASN A 7 5.29 7.68 17.31
CA ASN A 7 3.85 7.54 17.35
C ASN A 7 3.21 7.37 15.99
N MET A 8 4.01 7.33 14.94
CA MET A 8 3.48 7.19 13.60
C MET A 8 3.43 5.73 13.23
N ALA A 9 2.33 5.34 12.62
CA ALA A 9 2.25 4.01 12.07
C ALA A 9 3.15 3.96 10.84
N TYR A 10 3.75 2.83 10.61
CA TYR A 10 4.63 2.67 9.47
C TYR A 10 3.90 2.11 8.26
N CYS A 11 2.60 2.32 8.19
CA CYS A 11 1.83 1.84 7.05
C CYS A 11 2.32 2.46 5.74
N ASP A 12 2.66 3.75 5.76
CA ASP A 12 3.21 4.40 4.58
C ASP A 12 4.52 3.74 4.17
N TYR A 13 5.41 3.57 5.14
CA TYR A 13 6.71 2.98 4.84
C TYR A 13 6.57 1.58 4.26
N ILE A 14 5.71 0.76 4.89
CA ILE A 14 5.53 -0.60 4.43
C ILE A 14 4.92 -0.60 3.03
N ALA A 15 3.90 0.23 2.80
CA ALA A 15 3.21 0.24 1.53
C ALA A 15 4.09 0.80 0.41
N TYR A 16 4.75 1.92 0.65
CA TYR A 16 5.49 2.60 -0.41
C TYR A 16 6.89 2.05 -0.59
N THR A 17 7.55 1.66 0.49
CA THR A 17 8.97 1.34 0.44
C THR A 17 9.20 -0.17 0.31
N ILE A 18 8.30 -0.97 0.83
CA ILE A 18 8.47 -2.42 0.83
C ILE A 18 7.49 -3.10 -0.12
N LEU A 19 6.19 -2.85 0.06
CA LEU A 19 5.17 -3.58 -0.66
C LEU A 19 5.13 -3.24 -2.14
N GLN A 20 4.96 -1.97 -2.47
CA GLN A 20 4.81 -1.57 -3.85
C GLN A 20 6.05 -1.91 -4.69
N PRO A 21 7.28 -1.63 -4.20
CA PRO A 21 8.45 -2.02 -4.98
C PRO A 21 8.59 -3.52 -5.17
N ALA A 22 8.18 -4.32 -4.17
CA ALA A 22 8.26 -5.77 -4.30
C ALA A 22 7.29 -6.26 -5.37
N LEU A 23 6.08 -5.69 -5.41
CA LEU A 23 5.10 -6.05 -6.42
C LEU A 23 5.57 -5.63 -7.80
N GLU A 24 6.17 -4.44 -7.91
CA GLU A 24 6.70 -3.98 -9.18
C GLU A 24 7.86 -4.85 -9.65
N LYS A 25 8.67 -5.33 -8.73
CA LYS A 25 9.77 -6.20 -9.07
C LYS A 25 9.26 -7.49 -9.70
N ASP A 26 8.17 -8.03 -9.15
CA ASP A 26 7.58 -9.24 -9.71
C ASP A 26 7.02 -8.95 -11.11
N ARG A 27 6.40 -7.79 -11.29
CA ARG A 27 5.84 -7.42 -12.60
C ARG A 27 6.94 -7.28 -13.65
N ILE A 28 8.01 -6.58 -13.31
CA ILE A 28 9.11 -6.36 -14.23
C ILE A 28 9.80 -7.67 -14.56
N GLY A 29 9.92 -8.57 -13.58
CA GLY A 29 10.54 -9.87 -13.78
C GLY A 29 9.64 -10.89 -14.45
N GLU A 30 8.44 -10.46 -14.88
CA GLU A 30 7.49 -11.32 -15.58
C GLU A 30 7.04 -12.48 -14.71
N GLY A 31 6.74 -12.17 -13.45
CA GLY A 31 6.13 -13.14 -12.56
C GLY A 31 4.63 -13.20 -12.81
N ILE A 32 3.83 -13.20 -11.75
CA ILE A 32 2.39 -13.31 -11.91
C ILE A 32 1.69 -11.94 -11.88
N VAL A 33 2.40 -10.88 -11.51
CA VAL A 33 1.79 -9.56 -11.39
C VAL A 33 1.80 -8.89 -12.75
N LYS A 34 0.62 -8.51 -13.23
CA LYS A 34 0.49 -7.82 -14.51
C LYS A 34 0.53 -6.30 -14.31
N SER A 35 -0.14 -5.80 -13.31
CA SER A 35 -0.12 -4.37 -13.02
C SER A 35 -0.24 -4.12 -11.53
N VAL A 36 0.33 -3.00 -11.09
CA VAL A 36 0.32 -2.58 -9.69
C VAL A 36 -0.26 -1.18 -9.65
N GLY A 37 -1.30 -0.99 -8.84
CA GLY A 37 -1.90 0.31 -8.67
C GLY A 37 -1.07 1.18 -7.75
N LYS A 38 -1.52 2.41 -7.57
CA LYS A 38 -0.85 3.31 -6.64
C LYS A 38 -1.29 2.97 -5.22
N VAL A 39 -0.54 3.48 -4.26
CA VAL A 39 -0.90 3.33 -2.86
C VAL A 39 -2.07 4.26 -2.55
N ASN A 40 -3.11 3.70 -1.97
CA ASN A 40 -4.30 4.45 -1.59
C ASN A 40 -4.32 4.62 -0.08
N MET A 41 -4.97 5.67 0.39
CA MET A 41 -5.10 5.93 1.81
C MET A 41 -6.56 6.13 2.17
N ASP A 42 -6.86 5.93 3.46
CA ASP A 42 -8.21 5.99 3.96
C ASP A 42 -8.54 7.43 4.32
N LEU A 43 -9.24 8.11 3.40
CA LEU A 43 -9.55 9.51 3.57
C LEU A 43 -11.06 9.70 3.74
N GLU A 44 -11.42 10.70 4.53
CA GLU A 44 -12.81 11.09 4.67
C GLU A 44 -13.28 11.67 3.32
N PRO A 45 -14.39 11.17 2.76
CA PRO A 45 -14.73 11.48 1.38
C PRO A 45 -15.01 12.94 1.09
N GLU A 46 -15.53 13.69 2.06
CA GLU A 46 -15.91 15.05 1.80
C GLU A 46 -14.81 16.05 2.10
N GLU A 47 -14.10 15.86 3.21
CA GLU A 47 -13.11 16.84 3.64
C GLU A 47 -11.69 16.39 3.38
N GLY A 48 -11.48 15.13 3.09
CA GLY A 48 -10.17 14.65 2.70
C GLY A 48 -9.19 14.41 3.83
N TYR A 49 -9.61 14.51 5.08
CA TYR A 49 -8.68 14.22 6.16
C TYR A 49 -8.53 12.72 6.35
N MET A 50 -7.42 12.33 6.96
CA MET A 50 -7.10 10.92 7.12
C MET A 50 -7.96 10.31 8.23
N VAL A 51 -8.73 9.29 7.88
CA VAL A 51 -9.59 8.60 8.83
C VAL A 51 -8.79 7.58 9.61
N SER A 52 -7.87 6.90 8.95
CA SER A 52 -7.01 5.94 9.60
C SER A 52 -5.66 5.94 8.90
N THR A 53 -4.70 5.21 9.47
CA THR A 53 -3.38 5.12 8.85
C THR A 53 -3.29 4.01 7.82
N SER A 54 -4.39 3.29 7.58
CA SER A 54 -4.37 2.16 6.66
C SER A 54 -4.06 2.59 5.24
N LYS A 55 -3.33 1.75 4.53
CA LYS A 55 -3.00 1.95 3.13
C LYS A 55 -3.28 0.67 2.38
N TRP A 56 -3.56 0.79 1.10
CA TRP A 56 -3.75 -0.43 0.30
C TRP A 56 -3.27 -0.21 -1.11
N VAL A 57 -2.96 -1.33 -1.76
CA VAL A 57 -2.52 -1.35 -3.14
C VAL A 57 -3.32 -2.44 -3.84
N ASP A 58 -3.88 -2.13 -5.00
CA ASP A 58 -4.58 -3.12 -5.79
C ASP A 58 -3.62 -3.64 -6.86
N VAL A 59 -3.62 -4.96 -7.07
CA VAL A 59 -2.77 -5.58 -8.07
C VAL A 59 -3.64 -6.47 -8.95
N VAL A 60 -3.24 -6.58 -10.21
CA VAL A 60 -3.91 -7.45 -11.17
C VAL A 60 -2.92 -8.51 -11.60
N ASP A 61 -3.34 -9.77 -11.59
CA ASP A 61 -2.45 -10.85 -12.00
C ASP A 61 -2.57 -11.09 -13.51
N VAL A 62 -1.76 -12.02 -14.01
CA VAL A 62 -1.71 -12.29 -15.45
C VAL A 62 -3.01 -12.91 -15.97
N ASN A 63 -3.86 -13.37 -15.07
CA ASN A 63 -5.17 -13.92 -15.46
C ASN A 63 -6.27 -12.87 -15.40
N GLY A 64 -5.92 -11.64 -15.05
CA GLY A 64 -6.89 -10.56 -14.97
C GLY A 64 -7.64 -10.47 -13.64
N LYS A 65 -7.24 -11.23 -12.64
CA LYS A 65 -7.86 -11.14 -11.34
C LYS A 65 -7.23 -10.04 -10.52
N THR A 66 -8.05 -9.33 -9.76
CA THR A 66 -7.61 -8.19 -8.97
C THR A 66 -7.59 -8.56 -7.49
N TYR A 67 -6.54 -8.14 -6.81
CA TYR A 67 -6.37 -8.38 -5.38
C TYR A 67 -6.08 -7.07 -4.69
N ARG A 68 -6.56 -6.93 -3.46
CA ARG A 68 -6.26 -5.76 -2.65
C ARG A 68 -5.36 -6.18 -1.50
N VAL A 69 -4.20 -5.54 -1.40
CA VAL A 69 -3.27 -5.80 -0.30
C VAL A 69 -3.34 -4.61 0.63
N THR A 70 -3.76 -4.85 1.85
CA THR A 70 -3.97 -3.78 2.83
C THR A 70 -2.90 -3.84 3.90
N VAL A 71 -2.39 -2.67 4.28
CA VAL A 71 -1.46 -2.52 5.39
C VAL A 71 -2.19 -1.73 6.46
N GLU A 72 -2.34 -2.30 7.63
CA GLU A 72 -3.01 -1.60 8.73
C GLU A 72 -2.35 -1.94 10.04
N GLU A 73 -2.38 -0.98 10.94
CA GLU A 73 -1.85 -1.17 12.28
C GLU A 73 -2.91 -1.87 13.12
N ILE A 74 -2.55 -2.94 13.79
CA ILE A 74 -3.54 -3.74 14.50
C ILE A 74 -3.47 -3.59 16.01
N ASP A 75 -2.58 -2.74 16.50
CA ASP A 75 -2.63 -2.46 17.94
C ASP A 75 -1.89 -1.17 18.30
#